data_9b027416465d913c4c432d6f95545bfa
#
_entry.id   9b027416465d913c4c432d6f95545bfa
#
_cell.length_a   1.000
_cell.length_b   1.000
_cell.length_c   1.000
_cell.angle_alpha   90.00
_cell.angle_beta   90.00
_cell.angle_gamma   90.00
#
_symmetry.space_group_name_H-M   'P 1'
#
loop_
_entity.id
_entity.type
_entity.pdbx_description
1 polymer ?
#
loop_
_entity_poly.entity_id
_entity_poly.type
_entity_poly.pdbx_seq_one_letter_code
_entity_poly.pdbx_strand_id
1 'polypeptide(L)'
;SGSAGLDVTTVTETVLLDQKVAKIPLNVTGLLGGNLSALLVGRSSTTLQGLFILPGVIDANYNGQIHALAWTPSPPVTIPAGSRMAQLVPFKACVSRASNTVQGASGFGSTGLPELYWTLQITSEHPTIKVTLVQTQAKMSQVTLSALVDTRADVTVIS
;
A
#
# COMPACT_ATOMS: atom_id res chain seq x y z
N SER A 1 11.18 -5.34 -32.00
CA SER A 1 11.55 -4.60 -30.79
C SER A 1 11.66 -5.59 -29.61
N GLY A 2 12.79 -5.61 -28.92
CA GLY A 2 13.07 -6.58 -27.85
C GLY A 2 12.62 -6.16 -26.46
N SER A 3 11.64 -5.25 -26.32
CA SER A 3 11.13 -4.83 -25.01
C SER A 3 10.30 -5.94 -24.37
N ALA A 4 10.60 -6.29 -23.13
CA ALA A 4 9.87 -7.30 -22.35
C ALA A 4 8.57 -6.77 -21.74
N GLY A 5 8.42 -5.45 -21.64
CA GLY A 5 7.28 -4.80 -20.99
C GLY A 5 6.68 -3.67 -21.81
N LEU A 6 5.43 -3.36 -21.51
CA LEU A 6 4.69 -2.22 -22.02
C LEU A 6 4.82 -1.04 -21.04
N ASP A 7 5.38 0.08 -21.48
CA ASP A 7 5.44 1.30 -20.68
C ASP A 7 4.02 1.82 -20.39
N VAL A 8 3.77 2.21 -19.13
CA VAL A 8 2.53 2.82 -18.67
C VAL A 8 2.81 4.18 -18.05
N THR A 9 1.83 5.08 -18.14
CA THR A 9 1.96 6.47 -17.70
C THR A 9 0.96 6.81 -16.62
N THR A 10 1.30 7.80 -15.80
CA THR A 10 0.38 8.39 -14.81
C THR A 10 -0.76 9.15 -15.48
N VAL A 11 -1.96 9.05 -14.92
CA VAL A 11 -3.15 9.80 -15.42
C VAL A 11 -3.15 11.23 -14.90
N THR A 12 -2.78 11.40 -13.63
CA THR A 12 -2.83 12.70 -12.93
C THR A 12 -1.47 13.03 -12.34
N GLU A 13 -1.22 14.31 -12.13
CA GLU A 13 -0.12 14.75 -11.29
C GLU A 13 -0.31 14.25 -9.86
N THR A 14 0.75 13.80 -9.23
CA THR A 14 0.73 13.30 -7.86
C THR A 14 1.95 13.83 -7.11
N VAL A 15 1.72 14.33 -5.90
CA VAL A 15 2.81 14.80 -5.01
C VAL A 15 2.93 13.84 -3.82
N LEU A 16 4.11 13.26 -3.63
CA LEU A 16 4.45 12.48 -2.45
C LEU A 16 5.06 13.43 -1.41
N LEU A 17 4.31 13.73 -0.36
CA LEU A 17 4.73 14.69 0.68
C LEU A 17 5.47 14.01 1.85
N ASP A 18 5.31 12.71 2.00
CA ASP A 18 5.90 11.92 3.09
C ASP A 18 6.43 10.57 2.56
N GLN A 19 6.93 9.73 3.46
CA GLN A 19 7.46 8.40 3.13
C GLN A 19 6.37 7.30 3.10
N LYS A 20 5.10 7.65 3.05
CA LYS A 20 4.04 6.64 2.90
C LYS A 20 3.93 6.18 1.46
N VAL A 21 3.47 4.94 1.31
CA VAL A 21 3.17 4.40 -0.03
C VAL A 21 1.95 5.10 -0.61
N ALA A 22 2.10 5.67 -1.80
CA ALA A 22 1.04 6.33 -2.55
C ALA A 22 0.49 5.40 -3.65
N LYS A 23 -0.83 5.45 -3.84
CA LYS A 23 -1.55 4.74 -4.90
C LYS A 23 -1.77 5.69 -6.07
N ILE A 24 -1.10 5.45 -7.20
CA ILE A 24 -1.08 6.34 -8.37
C ILE A 24 -1.81 5.70 -9.55
N PRO A 25 -2.86 6.34 -10.11
CA PRO A 25 -3.60 5.79 -11.24
C PRO A 25 -2.76 5.82 -12.53
N LEU A 26 -2.80 4.72 -13.28
CA LEU A 26 -2.13 4.57 -14.56
C LEU A 26 -3.13 4.63 -15.72
N ASN A 27 -2.64 4.93 -16.92
CA ASN A 27 -3.43 5.08 -18.15
C ASN A 27 -3.92 3.75 -18.76
N VAL A 28 -3.94 2.68 -17.96
CA VAL A 28 -4.33 1.34 -18.37
C VAL A 28 -5.37 0.76 -17.41
N THR A 29 -6.25 -0.06 -17.97
CA THR A 29 -7.25 -0.84 -17.23
C THR A 29 -6.95 -2.32 -17.36
N GLY A 30 -7.55 -3.13 -16.49
CA GLY A 30 -7.48 -4.58 -16.55
C GLY A 30 -8.14 -5.17 -17.79
N LEU A 31 -8.27 -6.50 -17.83
CA LEU A 31 -8.61 -7.30 -18.99
C LEU A 31 -7.59 -7.10 -20.13
N LEU A 32 -6.37 -7.49 -19.86
CA LEU A 32 -5.24 -7.36 -20.82
C LEU A 32 -5.43 -8.21 -22.09
N GLY A 33 -6.50 -8.99 -22.15
CA GLY A 33 -6.78 -9.90 -23.26
C GLY A 33 -6.01 -11.22 -23.20
N GLY A 34 -6.47 -12.22 -23.97
CA GLY A 34 -5.77 -13.51 -24.10
C GLY A 34 -5.56 -14.30 -22.81
N ASN A 35 -6.37 -14.06 -21.77
CA ASN A 35 -6.20 -14.63 -20.42
C ASN A 35 -4.79 -14.41 -19.85
N LEU A 36 -4.25 -13.19 -20.08
CA LEU A 36 -2.95 -12.79 -19.60
C LEU A 36 -3.06 -12.08 -18.25
N SER A 37 -2.20 -12.47 -17.34
CA SER A 37 -1.85 -11.70 -16.15
C SER A 37 -0.67 -10.77 -16.48
N ALA A 38 -0.40 -9.79 -15.62
CA ALA A 38 0.80 -8.97 -15.77
C ALA A 38 1.48 -8.71 -14.43
N LEU A 39 2.78 -8.52 -14.50
CA LEU A 39 3.59 -7.97 -13.42
C LEU A 39 3.80 -6.48 -13.69
N LEU A 40 3.37 -5.63 -12.76
CA LEU A 40 3.68 -4.20 -12.76
C LEU A 40 5.02 -3.99 -12.04
N VAL A 41 5.97 -3.35 -12.70
CA VAL A 41 7.29 -3.06 -12.15
C VAL A 41 7.73 -1.64 -12.48
N GLY A 42 8.58 -1.06 -11.64
CA GLY A 42 9.21 0.23 -11.91
C GLY A 42 10.22 0.18 -13.04
N ARG A 43 10.41 1.31 -13.71
CA ARG A 43 11.51 1.47 -14.67
C ARG A 43 12.80 1.78 -13.91
N SER A 44 13.92 1.26 -14.39
CA SER A 44 15.25 1.51 -13.78
C SER A 44 15.59 2.99 -13.70
N SER A 45 15.21 3.78 -14.72
CA SER A 45 15.41 5.24 -14.71
C SER A 45 14.64 5.96 -13.60
N THR A 46 13.46 5.47 -13.26
CA THR A 46 12.65 6.00 -12.15
C THR A 46 13.29 5.67 -10.80
N THR A 47 13.75 4.44 -10.66
CA THR A 47 14.45 3.98 -9.44
C THR A 47 15.74 4.77 -9.19
N LEU A 48 16.53 5.05 -10.25
CA LEU A 48 17.73 5.86 -10.15
C LEU A 48 17.47 7.32 -9.70
N GLN A 49 16.24 7.83 -9.94
CA GLN A 49 15.81 9.14 -9.46
C GLN A 49 15.26 9.11 -8.03
N GLY A 50 15.31 7.98 -7.35
CA GLY A 50 14.85 7.84 -5.97
C GLY A 50 13.34 7.61 -5.81
N LEU A 51 12.62 7.31 -6.90
CA LEU A 51 11.22 6.90 -6.85
C LEU A 51 11.10 5.40 -7.09
N PHE A 52 10.57 4.68 -6.14
CA PHE A 52 10.42 3.23 -6.17
C PHE A 52 8.98 2.84 -6.45
N ILE A 53 8.77 1.95 -7.41
CA ILE A 53 7.47 1.36 -7.69
C ILE A 53 7.49 -0.06 -7.11
N LEU A 54 6.61 -0.30 -6.15
CA LEU A 54 6.46 -1.62 -5.55
C LEU A 54 5.85 -2.58 -6.57
N PRO A 55 6.42 -3.78 -6.74
CA PRO A 55 5.88 -4.74 -7.71
C PRO A 55 4.46 -5.17 -7.32
N GLY A 56 3.62 -5.34 -8.34
CA GLY A 56 2.24 -5.82 -8.18
C GLY A 56 1.86 -6.80 -9.28
N VAL A 57 1.06 -7.80 -8.92
CA VAL A 57 0.49 -8.74 -9.89
C VAL A 57 -0.91 -8.28 -10.26
N ILE A 58 -1.18 -8.23 -11.56
CA ILE A 58 -2.49 -7.93 -12.13
C ILE A 58 -3.07 -9.25 -12.66
N ASP A 59 -4.15 -9.70 -12.07
CA ASP A 59 -4.81 -10.94 -12.45
C ASP A 59 -5.50 -10.82 -13.80
N ALA A 60 -5.59 -11.93 -14.55
CA ALA A 60 -6.18 -11.97 -15.88
C ALA A 60 -7.67 -11.57 -15.90
N ASN A 61 -8.37 -11.74 -14.79
CA ASN A 61 -9.79 -11.39 -14.63
C ASN A 61 -10.02 -10.03 -13.97
N TYR A 62 -8.96 -9.28 -13.64
CA TYR A 62 -9.07 -7.92 -13.14
C TYR A 62 -9.53 -6.98 -14.25
N ASN A 63 -10.57 -6.16 -14.01
CA ASN A 63 -11.15 -5.23 -14.99
C ASN A 63 -11.13 -3.76 -14.54
N GLY A 64 -10.55 -3.48 -13.37
CA GLY A 64 -10.44 -2.12 -12.86
C GLY A 64 -9.27 -1.33 -13.42
N GLN A 65 -9.18 -0.05 -13.05
CA GLN A 65 -8.02 0.78 -13.35
C GLN A 65 -6.78 0.25 -12.63
N ILE A 66 -5.67 0.11 -13.35
CA ILE A 66 -4.40 -0.32 -12.78
C ILE A 66 -3.74 0.86 -12.08
N HIS A 67 -3.23 0.63 -10.89
CA HIS A 67 -2.53 1.63 -10.08
C HIS A 67 -1.13 1.15 -9.74
N ALA A 68 -0.18 2.07 -9.74
CA ALA A 68 1.14 1.83 -9.16
C ALA A 68 1.15 2.18 -7.68
N LEU A 69 1.81 1.36 -6.88
CA LEU A 69 2.17 1.68 -5.51
C LEU A 69 3.57 2.28 -5.53
N ALA A 70 3.68 3.58 -5.26
CA ALA A 70 4.93 4.32 -5.33
C ALA A 70 5.39 4.77 -3.95
N TRP A 71 6.70 4.79 -3.77
CA TRP A 71 7.34 5.20 -2.54
C TRP A 71 8.67 5.92 -2.81
N THR A 72 9.02 6.89 -1.97
CA THR A 72 10.32 7.58 -2.00
C THR A 72 10.89 7.73 -0.59
N PRO A 73 12.20 7.51 -0.39
CA PRO A 73 12.86 7.83 0.88
C PRO A 73 13.11 9.33 1.08
N SER A 74 13.00 10.14 0.02
CA SER A 74 13.38 11.55 0.00
C SER A 74 12.24 12.46 -0.49
N PRO A 75 11.12 12.55 0.24
CA PRO A 75 10.04 13.48 -0.09
C PRO A 75 10.49 14.95 0.15
N PRO A 76 9.82 15.95 -0.48
CA PRO A 76 8.71 15.80 -1.41
C PRO A 76 9.14 15.47 -2.83
N VAL A 77 8.31 14.69 -3.56
CA VAL A 77 8.50 14.41 -4.99
C VAL A 77 7.21 14.69 -5.73
N THR A 78 7.28 15.46 -6.82
CA THR A 78 6.16 15.69 -7.74
C THR A 78 6.31 14.79 -8.96
N ILE A 79 5.29 14.03 -9.26
CA ILE A 79 5.21 13.13 -10.41
C ILE A 79 4.20 13.74 -11.38
N PRO A 80 4.62 14.33 -12.51
CA PRO A 80 3.71 14.93 -13.48
C PRO A 80 2.76 13.89 -14.11
N ALA A 81 1.60 14.33 -14.57
CA ALA A 81 0.75 13.53 -15.43
C ALA A 81 1.49 13.13 -16.71
N GLY A 82 1.22 11.91 -17.21
CA GLY A 82 1.92 11.36 -18.39
C GLY A 82 3.32 10.83 -18.12
N SER A 83 3.77 10.79 -16.85
CA SER A 83 5.10 10.26 -16.49
C SER A 83 5.18 8.75 -16.72
N ARG A 84 6.18 8.30 -17.48
CA ARG A 84 6.47 6.88 -17.75
C ARG A 84 7.35 6.30 -16.63
N MET A 85 6.73 5.93 -15.51
CA MET A 85 7.47 5.48 -14.34
C MET A 85 7.47 3.96 -14.13
N ALA A 86 6.58 3.24 -14.83
CA ALA A 86 6.40 1.81 -14.66
C ALA A 86 6.14 1.12 -16.00
N GLN A 87 6.19 -0.20 -15.98
CA GLN A 87 5.91 -1.06 -17.13
C GLN A 87 5.12 -2.29 -16.70
N LEU A 88 4.30 -2.80 -17.60
CA LEU A 88 3.58 -4.06 -17.48
C LEU A 88 4.29 -5.14 -18.25
N VAL A 89 4.63 -6.25 -17.59
CA VAL A 89 5.21 -7.46 -18.19
C VAL A 89 4.13 -8.53 -18.21
N PRO A 90 3.47 -8.78 -19.36
CA PRO A 90 2.40 -9.77 -19.44
C PRO A 90 2.96 -11.19 -19.40
N PHE A 91 2.19 -12.10 -18.78
CA PHE A 91 2.53 -13.53 -18.70
C PHE A 91 1.27 -14.39 -18.61
N LYS A 92 1.41 -15.67 -18.93
CA LYS A 92 0.37 -16.68 -18.65
C LYS A 92 0.61 -17.27 -17.28
N ALA A 93 -0.37 -17.13 -16.39
CA ALA A 93 -0.30 -17.74 -15.07
C ALA A 93 -0.50 -19.26 -15.16
N CYS A 94 0.37 -20.02 -14.48
CA CYS A 94 0.27 -21.46 -14.33
C CYS A 94 -0.05 -21.79 -12.86
N VAL A 95 -1.31 -21.60 -12.46
CA VAL A 95 -1.77 -21.89 -11.08
C VAL A 95 -2.53 -23.18 -11.08
N SER A 96 -2.07 -24.18 -10.31
CA SER A 96 -2.63 -25.52 -10.26
C SER A 96 -4.05 -25.60 -9.67
N ARG A 97 -4.48 -24.56 -8.92
CA ARG A 97 -5.82 -24.43 -8.32
C ARG A 97 -6.29 -22.98 -8.45
N ALA A 98 -6.58 -22.55 -9.68
CA ALA A 98 -7.21 -21.25 -9.89
C ALA A 98 -8.66 -21.31 -9.39
N SER A 99 -9.03 -20.38 -8.50
CA SER A 99 -10.42 -20.13 -8.16
C SER A 99 -11.12 -19.51 -9.37
N ASN A 100 -12.31 -20.00 -9.73
CA ASN A 100 -13.16 -19.39 -10.78
C ASN A 100 -13.86 -18.11 -10.32
N THR A 101 -13.48 -17.55 -9.18
CA THR A 101 -14.06 -16.32 -8.64
C THR A 101 -13.64 -15.14 -9.48
N VAL A 102 -14.59 -14.43 -10.07
CA VAL A 102 -14.33 -13.20 -10.82
C VAL A 102 -13.93 -12.10 -9.82
N GLN A 103 -12.72 -11.61 -9.91
CA GLN A 103 -12.21 -10.57 -9.02
C GLN A 103 -12.81 -9.19 -9.34
N GLY A 104 -13.28 -8.99 -10.57
CA GLY A 104 -13.86 -7.73 -11.01
C GLY A 104 -12.89 -6.56 -10.88
N ALA A 105 -13.38 -5.41 -10.39
CA ALA A 105 -12.57 -4.23 -10.09
C ALA A 105 -12.01 -4.21 -8.65
N SER A 106 -12.22 -5.27 -7.89
CA SER A 106 -11.77 -5.39 -6.50
C SER A 106 -10.27 -5.69 -6.44
N GLY A 107 -9.53 -4.88 -5.71
CA GLY A 107 -8.09 -5.04 -5.52
C GLY A 107 -7.66 -4.50 -4.15
N PHE A 108 -6.37 -4.54 -3.85
CA PHE A 108 -5.75 -3.94 -2.67
C PHE A 108 -6.39 -4.36 -1.33
N GLY A 109 -6.61 -5.65 -1.13
CA GLY A 109 -7.12 -6.20 0.13
C GLY A 109 -8.59 -6.61 0.11
N SER A 110 -9.21 -6.77 -1.07
CA SER A 110 -10.58 -7.29 -1.20
C SER A 110 -10.75 -8.71 -0.65
N THR A 111 -9.68 -9.48 -0.53
CA THR A 111 -9.63 -10.83 0.06
C THR A 111 -9.34 -10.84 1.56
N GLY A 112 -9.30 -9.69 2.20
CA GLY A 112 -8.94 -9.47 3.60
C GLY A 112 -7.64 -8.68 3.75
N LEU A 113 -7.56 -7.89 4.82
CA LEU A 113 -6.34 -7.17 5.16
C LEU A 113 -5.39 -8.09 5.90
N PRO A 114 -4.08 -8.00 5.66
CA PRO A 114 -3.10 -8.73 6.47
C PRO A 114 -3.13 -8.21 7.90
N GLU A 115 -3.02 -9.10 8.87
CA GLU A 115 -2.79 -8.71 10.26
C GLU A 115 -1.33 -8.27 10.42
N LEU A 116 -1.13 -6.97 10.63
CA LEU A 116 0.20 -6.39 10.83
C LEU A 116 0.28 -5.78 12.23
N TYR A 117 1.24 -6.25 13.01
CA TYR A 117 1.55 -5.73 14.33
C TYR A 117 2.79 -4.86 14.24
N TRP A 118 2.61 -3.54 14.37
CA TRP A 118 3.71 -2.59 14.36
C TRP A 118 4.30 -2.47 15.76
N THR A 119 5.58 -2.74 15.87
CA THR A 119 6.31 -2.48 17.12
C THR A 119 6.74 -1.02 17.17
N LEU A 120 6.53 -0.39 18.33
CA LEU A 120 7.09 0.94 18.59
C LEU A 120 8.61 0.81 18.72
N GLN A 121 9.33 1.75 18.10
CA GLN A 121 10.77 1.86 18.29
C GLN A 121 11.04 2.21 19.74
N ILE A 122 11.79 1.36 20.47
CA ILE A 122 12.19 1.62 21.84
C ILE A 122 13.26 2.71 21.76
N THR A 123 12.89 3.92 22.19
CA THR A 123 13.82 5.03 22.41
C THR A 123 14.38 4.97 23.83
N SER A 124 15.30 5.88 24.17
CA SER A 124 15.81 6.03 25.54
C SER A 124 14.73 6.50 26.52
N GLU A 125 13.59 6.95 26.05
CA GLU A 125 12.42 7.30 26.85
C GLU A 125 11.44 6.12 26.94
N HIS A 126 10.79 5.96 28.09
CA HIS A 126 9.77 4.93 28.27
C HIS A 126 8.61 5.16 27.30
N PRO A 127 8.12 4.12 26.60
CA PRO A 127 6.99 4.25 25.71
C PRO A 127 5.72 4.61 26.52
N THR A 128 5.11 5.73 26.16
CA THR A 128 3.85 6.18 26.76
C THR A 128 2.73 6.24 25.72
N ILE A 129 1.52 5.90 26.12
CA ILE A 129 0.29 6.04 25.33
C ILE A 129 -0.70 6.95 26.05
N LYS A 130 -1.53 7.65 25.28
CA LYS A 130 -2.68 8.37 25.85
C LYS A 130 -3.86 7.41 25.97
N VAL A 131 -4.34 7.23 27.18
CA VAL A 131 -5.50 6.39 27.50
C VAL A 131 -6.64 7.28 27.99
N THR A 132 -7.82 7.13 27.38
CA THR A 132 -9.03 7.82 27.86
C THR A 132 -9.91 6.82 28.58
N LEU A 133 -10.13 7.07 29.87
CA LEU A 133 -11.05 6.32 30.70
C LEU A 133 -12.43 6.97 30.62
N VAL A 134 -13.45 6.18 30.31
CA VAL A 134 -14.84 6.63 30.24
C VAL A 134 -15.66 5.85 31.24
N GLN A 135 -16.34 6.56 32.13
CA GLN A 135 -17.25 5.94 33.12
C GLN A 135 -18.61 5.68 32.45
N THR A 136 -19.00 4.40 32.35
CA THR A 136 -20.21 3.98 31.64
C THR A 136 -21.53 4.16 32.40
N GLN A 137 -21.50 4.45 33.73
CA GLN A 137 -22.68 4.50 34.58
C GLN A 137 -23.02 5.88 35.18
N ALA A 138 -22.25 6.91 34.87
CA ALA A 138 -22.53 8.27 35.35
C ALA A 138 -22.44 9.27 34.18
N LYS A 139 -23.09 10.42 34.36
CA LYS A 139 -23.11 11.54 33.42
C LYS A 139 -21.66 11.85 33.00
N MET A 140 -21.27 11.30 31.86
CA MET A 140 -20.04 11.47 31.09
C MET A 140 -18.90 12.24 31.78
N SER A 141 -18.15 11.60 32.63
CA SER A 141 -16.82 12.04 32.97
C SER A 141 -15.80 11.14 32.23
N GLN A 142 -14.96 11.75 31.43
CA GLN A 142 -13.82 11.09 30.81
C GLN A 142 -12.55 11.74 31.32
N VAL A 143 -11.54 10.92 31.56
CA VAL A 143 -10.20 11.37 31.97
C VAL A 143 -9.20 10.80 30.97
N THR A 144 -8.36 11.67 30.40
CA THR A 144 -7.28 11.24 29.52
C THR A 144 -5.97 11.28 30.32
N LEU A 145 -5.30 10.14 30.38
CA LEU A 145 -4.04 9.94 31.10
C LEU A 145 -2.93 9.56 30.12
N SER A 146 -1.69 9.92 30.45
CA SER A 146 -0.52 9.38 29.79
C SER A 146 -0.08 8.14 30.57
N ALA A 147 -0.22 6.98 29.97
CA ALA A 147 0.12 5.70 30.60
C ALA A 147 1.47 5.18 30.08
N LEU A 148 2.31 4.69 30.99
CA LEU A 148 3.52 3.95 30.63
C LEU A 148 3.13 2.56 30.12
N VAL A 149 3.70 2.16 28.98
CA VAL A 149 3.49 0.82 28.46
C VAL A 149 4.50 -0.13 29.08
N ASP A 150 4.02 -1.05 29.92
CA ASP A 150 4.83 -2.14 30.46
C ASP A 150 4.30 -3.48 29.93
N THR A 151 5.07 -4.09 29.04
CA THR A 151 4.70 -5.37 28.42
C THR A 151 4.85 -6.58 29.36
N ARG A 152 5.38 -6.38 30.58
CA ARG A 152 5.52 -7.41 31.60
C ARG A 152 4.41 -7.31 32.66
N ALA A 153 3.59 -6.27 32.61
CA ALA A 153 2.52 -6.09 33.59
C ALA A 153 1.32 -6.99 33.26
N ASP A 154 0.89 -7.81 34.21
CA ASP A 154 -0.32 -8.63 34.10
C ASP A 154 -1.59 -7.81 34.38
N VAL A 155 -1.46 -6.62 34.95
CA VAL A 155 -2.56 -5.74 35.33
C VAL A 155 -2.24 -4.27 35.07
N THR A 156 -3.26 -3.48 34.79
CA THR A 156 -3.13 -2.02 34.69
C THR A 156 -3.24 -1.39 36.05
N VAL A 157 -2.26 -0.58 36.43
CA VAL A 157 -2.25 0.18 37.70
C VAL A 157 -2.41 1.65 37.37
N ILE A 158 -3.37 2.30 38.07
CA ILE A 158 -3.58 3.75 38.02
C ILE A 158 -3.24 4.27 39.42
N SER A 159 -2.25 5.13 39.51
CA SER A 159 -1.82 5.80 40.74
C SER A 159 -2.30 7.25 40.74
#